data_99a045f457a3b4190c133f178d6458a5
#
_entry.id   99a045f457a3b4190c133f178d6458a5
#
_cell.length_a   1.000
_cell.length_b   1.000
_cell.length_c   1.000
_cell.angle_alpha   90.00
_cell.angle_beta   90.00
_cell.angle_gamma   90.00
#
_symmetry.space_group_name_H-M   'P 1'
#
loop_
_entity.id
_entity.type
_entity.pdbx_description
1 polymer ?
#
loop_
_entity_poly.entity_id
_entity_poly.type
_entity_poly.pdbx_seq_one_letter_code
_entity_poly.pdbx_strand_id
1 'polypeptide(L)'
;MNTKSFRLIIATALALLALPLLAADGDTIWVRYDNRFKPNASIPAKGADSIEVTTSQLRIYTNGTPRTRPYGAIVPLDGADMMFTSPGRYLLKPSTYSGTNYENAAAKAGYNFAHSVESEHFAVFWDAQFGNDPTRIKHPNGGDVANAYNVLDVAEKCWQVYAGELGFVVPGKSSTDKYKIQLYIPYQSEWRADASGTDGQDANGTWGQTGIGHFTPWAANARGGHTIAHEVGHTFQYLVSADLGTDHGWRWGFNGYGAGDCGWWESCADWQAYQIFPERQFTDGEYFEQHLNAHYLNLLHEDWRYACCYIQDWWTMKHGRNFIGRMWRESKRPEDPVQAYKRILGLTQDEFCDEQMEGYMRMATWDIDGVRTRAQHRIGQHKTWLRTINAATATYQADVDHCIQNYGYHIINMSRPAAGTVVKANFTGLTDAVGYRYVYPERAGWRYAFVAMQKDGTRLYGEVQRDKEGTAQLTIPENCTRLFFVVMGAPTQHWQHPWDRNVAASSWAQNGEQWPYQVQFEQTKPTF
;
A
#
# COMPACT_ATOMS: atom_id res chain seq x y z
N MET A 1 26.27 -19.79 -46.46
CA MET A 1 25.71 -19.64 -45.11
C MET A 1 24.23 -20.00 -45.18
N ASN A 2 23.87 -21.19 -44.75
CA ASN A 2 22.47 -21.65 -44.81
C ASN A 2 21.75 -21.12 -43.56
N THR A 3 20.98 -20.08 -43.75
CA THR A 3 20.00 -19.65 -42.75
C THR A 3 18.82 -20.61 -42.79
N LYS A 4 18.74 -21.52 -41.83
CA LYS A 4 17.56 -22.37 -41.65
C LYS A 4 16.47 -21.52 -41.05
N SER A 5 15.38 -21.34 -41.78
CA SER A 5 14.18 -20.64 -41.28
C SER A 5 13.37 -21.58 -40.40
N PHE A 6 13.13 -21.21 -39.14
CA PHE A 6 12.19 -21.92 -38.28
C PHE A 6 10.76 -21.46 -38.60
N ARG A 7 9.87 -22.40 -38.77
CA ARG A 7 8.42 -22.12 -38.87
C ARG A 7 7.75 -22.58 -37.59
N LEU A 8 7.24 -21.63 -36.83
CA LEU A 8 6.36 -21.90 -35.73
C LEU A 8 4.94 -22.07 -36.25
N ILE A 9 4.36 -23.24 -36.08
CA ILE A 9 2.96 -23.50 -36.47
C ILE A 9 2.15 -23.56 -35.17
N ILE A 10 1.40 -22.50 -34.92
CA ILE A 10 0.46 -22.43 -33.78
C ILE A 10 -0.91 -22.87 -34.31
N ALA A 11 -1.38 -24.03 -33.89
CA ALA A 11 -2.72 -24.48 -34.21
C ALA A 11 -3.66 -24.08 -33.07
N THR A 12 -4.26 -22.91 -33.17
CA THR A 12 -5.51 -22.61 -32.47
C THR A 12 -6.68 -22.83 -33.43
N ALA A 13 -7.83 -23.23 -32.91
CA ALA A 13 -8.97 -23.70 -33.68
C ALA A 13 -9.56 -22.69 -34.72
N LEU A 14 -8.94 -21.53 -34.98
CA LEU A 14 -9.47 -20.49 -35.89
C LEU A 14 -8.46 -19.68 -36.70
N ALA A 15 -7.16 -19.91 -36.65
CA ALA A 15 -6.23 -19.33 -37.65
C ALA A 15 -4.84 -19.97 -37.58
N LEU A 16 -4.35 -20.50 -38.68
CA LEU A 16 -2.94 -20.81 -38.89
C LEU A 16 -2.17 -19.50 -39.08
N LEU A 17 -1.51 -19.00 -38.07
CA LEU A 17 -0.50 -17.95 -38.20
C LEU A 17 0.88 -18.62 -38.16
N ALA A 18 1.49 -18.83 -39.31
CA ALA A 18 2.90 -19.20 -39.39
C ALA A 18 3.75 -17.93 -39.25
N LEU A 19 4.34 -17.72 -38.09
CA LEU A 19 5.36 -16.69 -37.90
C LEU A 19 6.73 -17.31 -38.15
N PRO A 20 7.56 -16.78 -39.09
CA PRO A 20 8.94 -17.21 -39.25
C PRO A 20 9.74 -16.64 -38.06
N LEU A 21 10.15 -17.50 -37.16
CA LEU A 21 11.17 -17.16 -36.17
C LEU A 21 12.53 -17.47 -36.77
N LEU A 22 13.37 -16.47 -36.90
CA LEU A 22 14.80 -16.61 -37.17
C LEU A 22 15.50 -16.78 -35.82
N ALA A 23 15.82 -18.00 -35.45
CA ALA A 23 16.63 -18.30 -34.29
C ALA A 23 18.11 -18.22 -34.64
N ALA A 24 18.92 -17.48 -33.89
CA ALA A 24 20.37 -17.48 -34.04
C ALA A 24 21.00 -18.69 -33.32
N ASP A 25 22.24 -19.04 -33.72
CA ASP A 25 22.99 -20.08 -33.03
C ASP A 25 23.26 -19.64 -31.58
N GLY A 26 22.60 -20.28 -30.62
CA GLY A 26 22.68 -19.94 -29.19
C GLY A 26 21.34 -19.58 -28.54
N ASP A 27 20.28 -19.42 -29.36
CA ASP A 27 18.95 -19.11 -28.82
C ASP A 27 18.40 -20.24 -27.97
N THR A 28 17.64 -19.85 -26.96
CA THR A 28 16.97 -20.79 -26.05
C THR A 28 15.46 -20.55 -26.11
N ILE A 29 14.71 -21.63 -26.14
CA ILE A 29 13.26 -21.60 -26.05
C ILE A 29 12.88 -21.90 -24.61
N TRP A 30 12.17 -20.98 -23.99
CA TRP A 30 11.65 -21.17 -22.64
C TRP A 30 10.22 -21.70 -22.72
N VAL A 31 9.95 -22.75 -21.98
CA VAL A 31 8.64 -23.39 -21.92
C VAL A 31 8.07 -23.22 -20.52
N ARG A 32 6.92 -22.54 -20.45
CA ARG A 32 6.11 -22.50 -19.26
C ARG A 32 5.12 -23.67 -19.28
N TYR A 33 5.05 -24.40 -18.19
CA TYR A 33 4.11 -25.50 -18.04
C TYR A 33 2.84 -25.04 -17.34
N ASP A 34 1.67 -25.46 -17.84
CA ASP A 34 0.38 -25.30 -17.15
C ASP A 34 0.27 -26.14 -15.89
N ASN A 35 1.13 -27.14 -15.77
CA ASN A 35 1.16 -28.00 -14.59
C ASN A 35 1.82 -27.24 -13.44
N ARG A 36 1.03 -26.91 -12.42
CA ARG A 36 1.48 -26.21 -11.20
C ARG A 36 2.59 -26.94 -10.43
N PHE A 37 2.87 -28.21 -10.77
CA PHE A 37 3.92 -29.01 -10.14
C PHE A 37 5.24 -29.03 -10.93
N LYS A 38 5.30 -28.34 -12.07
CA LYS A 38 6.51 -28.30 -12.89
C LYS A 38 6.98 -26.87 -13.09
N PRO A 39 8.25 -26.56 -12.74
CA PRO A 39 8.85 -25.28 -13.06
C PRO A 39 9.02 -25.10 -14.56
N ASN A 40 9.28 -23.90 -15.00
CA ASN A 40 9.63 -23.60 -16.38
C ASN A 40 10.91 -24.36 -16.80
N ALA A 41 11.01 -24.69 -18.08
CA ALA A 41 12.18 -25.35 -18.63
C ALA A 41 12.76 -24.55 -19.80
N SER A 42 14.07 -24.63 -19.98
CA SER A 42 14.78 -24.10 -21.13
C SER A 42 15.12 -25.22 -22.12
N ILE A 43 14.96 -24.94 -23.40
CA ILE A 43 15.28 -25.87 -24.48
C ILE A 43 16.15 -25.13 -25.48
N PRO A 44 17.41 -25.60 -25.74
CA PRO A 44 18.24 -25.01 -26.76
C PRO A 44 17.54 -25.08 -28.13
N ALA A 45 17.46 -23.95 -28.81
CA ALA A 45 16.91 -23.88 -30.17
C ALA A 45 17.85 -24.48 -31.21
N LYS A 46 19.13 -24.58 -30.85
CA LYS A 46 20.17 -25.15 -31.73
C LYS A 46 19.86 -26.59 -32.12
N GLY A 47 19.77 -26.83 -33.44
CA GLY A 47 19.50 -28.16 -34.00
C GLY A 47 18.03 -28.54 -34.08
N ALA A 48 17.11 -27.63 -33.76
CA ALA A 48 15.71 -27.85 -34.05
C ALA A 48 15.39 -27.46 -35.50
N ASP A 49 14.72 -28.33 -36.22
CA ASP A 49 14.29 -28.07 -37.62
C ASP A 49 12.96 -27.30 -37.67
N SER A 50 12.08 -27.62 -36.75
CA SER A 50 10.79 -26.95 -36.57
C SER A 50 10.23 -27.17 -35.17
N ILE A 51 9.31 -26.30 -34.79
CA ILE A 51 8.58 -26.37 -33.53
C ILE A 51 7.09 -26.29 -33.85
N GLU A 52 6.36 -27.33 -33.49
CA GLU A 52 4.90 -27.37 -33.58
C GLU A 52 4.28 -27.17 -32.19
N VAL A 53 3.35 -26.25 -32.09
CA VAL A 53 2.61 -25.94 -30.91
C VAL A 53 1.18 -26.38 -31.06
N THR A 54 0.74 -27.30 -30.21
CA THR A 54 -0.66 -27.71 -30.14
C THR A 54 -1.30 -27.14 -28.87
N THR A 55 -2.58 -27.36 -28.67
CA THR A 55 -3.30 -26.89 -27.46
C THR A 55 -2.78 -27.45 -26.14
N SER A 56 -1.97 -28.50 -26.18
CA SER A 56 -1.50 -29.20 -24.96
C SER A 56 -0.04 -29.65 -25.03
N GLN A 57 0.60 -29.56 -26.16
CA GLN A 57 1.95 -30.08 -26.38
C GLN A 57 2.79 -29.18 -27.26
N LEU A 58 4.06 -29.09 -26.87
CA LEU A 58 5.14 -28.59 -27.70
C LEU A 58 5.85 -29.76 -28.35
N ARG A 59 5.97 -29.78 -29.68
CA ARG A 59 6.75 -30.76 -30.40
C ARG A 59 7.93 -30.07 -31.06
N ILE A 60 9.14 -30.44 -30.67
CA ILE A 60 10.39 -29.96 -31.22
C ILE A 60 10.92 -31.04 -32.15
N TYR A 61 11.03 -30.74 -33.41
CA TYR A 61 11.56 -31.65 -34.44
C TYR A 61 13.06 -31.43 -34.55
N THR A 62 13.81 -32.53 -34.52
CA THR A 62 15.24 -32.57 -34.78
C THR A 62 15.49 -33.70 -35.77
N ASN A 63 15.97 -33.40 -36.96
CA ASN A 63 16.13 -34.38 -38.04
C ASN A 63 14.83 -35.17 -38.32
N GLY A 64 13.70 -34.46 -38.36
CA GLY A 64 12.39 -35.06 -38.58
C GLY A 64 11.79 -35.84 -37.40
N THR A 65 12.49 -35.97 -36.27
CA THR A 65 12.00 -36.69 -35.11
C THR A 65 11.48 -35.73 -34.03
N PRO A 66 10.20 -35.84 -33.60
CA PRO A 66 9.62 -34.94 -32.62
C PRO A 66 10.05 -35.31 -31.19
N ARG A 67 10.46 -34.31 -30.45
CA ARG A 67 10.53 -34.37 -28.97
C ARG A 67 9.30 -33.65 -28.41
N THR A 68 8.39 -34.41 -27.85
CA THR A 68 7.14 -33.88 -27.30
C THR A 68 7.34 -33.40 -25.86
N ARG A 69 6.87 -32.18 -25.59
CA ARG A 69 6.82 -31.57 -24.24
C ARG A 69 5.41 -31.05 -23.99
N PRO A 70 4.74 -31.44 -22.92
CA PRO A 70 3.55 -30.74 -22.47
C PRO A 70 3.94 -29.32 -22.03
N TYR A 71 3.11 -28.33 -22.35
CA TYR A 71 3.41 -26.95 -22.05
C TYR A 71 2.15 -26.14 -21.71
N GLY A 72 2.34 -25.02 -21.04
CA GLY A 72 1.33 -23.98 -20.86
C GLY A 72 1.49 -22.85 -21.88
N ALA A 73 2.68 -22.28 -21.99
CA ALA A 73 2.98 -21.26 -23.00
C ALA A 73 4.41 -21.43 -23.51
N ILE A 74 4.65 -21.06 -24.77
CA ILE A 74 5.99 -20.96 -25.32
C ILE A 74 6.34 -19.50 -25.46
N VAL A 75 7.56 -19.20 -25.05
CA VAL A 75 8.11 -17.86 -25.15
C VAL A 75 9.40 -17.96 -25.95
N PRO A 76 9.43 -17.42 -27.19
CA PRO A 76 10.66 -17.36 -27.96
C PRO A 76 11.65 -16.42 -27.28
N LEU A 77 12.93 -16.78 -27.31
CA LEU A 77 14.01 -15.95 -26.83
C LEU A 77 14.66 -15.20 -27.97
N ASP A 78 14.97 -13.96 -27.71
CA ASP A 78 15.67 -13.09 -28.61
C ASP A 78 17.14 -13.02 -28.16
N GLY A 79 17.95 -13.95 -28.69
CA GLY A 79 19.41 -13.91 -28.74
C GLY A 79 20.23 -13.74 -27.45
N ALA A 80 19.66 -13.51 -26.29
CA ALA A 80 20.42 -13.15 -25.11
C ALA A 80 19.74 -13.47 -23.76
N ASP A 81 19.45 -14.71 -23.48
CA ASP A 81 19.00 -15.16 -22.14
C ASP A 81 17.77 -14.45 -21.55
N MET A 82 16.96 -13.78 -22.35
CA MET A 82 15.78 -13.08 -21.86
C MET A 82 14.53 -13.61 -22.51
N MET A 83 13.50 -13.71 -21.70
CA MET A 83 12.23 -14.23 -22.10
C MET A 83 11.29 -13.13 -22.55
N PHE A 84 10.82 -13.22 -23.79
CA PHE A 84 9.72 -12.41 -24.27
C PHE A 84 8.41 -13.09 -23.89
N THR A 85 7.63 -12.46 -23.03
CA THR A 85 6.38 -13.04 -22.58
C THR A 85 5.19 -12.37 -23.26
N SER A 86 4.18 -13.16 -23.63
CA SER A 86 2.93 -12.62 -24.13
C SER A 86 2.19 -11.88 -22.99
N PRO A 87 1.62 -10.72 -23.28
CA PRO A 87 1.48 -10.02 -24.57
C PRO A 87 2.63 -9.04 -24.90
N GLY A 88 3.87 -9.42 -24.78
CA GLY A 88 5.02 -8.59 -25.13
C GLY A 88 5.78 -7.97 -23.97
N ARG A 89 5.53 -8.40 -22.73
CA ARG A 89 6.30 -7.96 -21.57
C ARG A 89 7.55 -8.79 -21.39
N TYR A 90 8.68 -8.11 -21.18
CA TYR A 90 9.98 -8.70 -20.98
C TYR A 90 10.28 -8.92 -19.50
N LEU A 91 11.21 -9.84 -19.24
CA LEU A 91 11.88 -9.92 -17.96
C LEU A 91 13.22 -9.19 -18.04
N LEU A 92 13.58 -8.48 -17.00
CA LEU A 92 14.94 -8.06 -16.77
C LEU A 92 15.75 -9.24 -16.21
N LYS A 93 17.03 -9.32 -16.56
CA LYS A 93 17.89 -10.41 -16.06
C LYS A 93 17.90 -10.43 -14.53
N PRO A 94 17.67 -11.57 -13.89
CA PRO A 94 17.68 -11.66 -12.43
C PRO A 94 19.00 -11.19 -11.78
N SER A 95 20.10 -11.29 -12.51
CA SER A 95 21.44 -10.83 -12.10
C SER A 95 21.67 -9.33 -12.29
N THR A 96 20.71 -8.57 -12.82
CA THR A 96 20.87 -7.14 -13.13
C THR A 96 20.22 -6.23 -12.10
N TYR A 97 20.15 -6.67 -10.87
CA TYR A 97 19.72 -5.79 -9.80
C TYR A 97 20.71 -4.67 -9.56
N SER A 98 20.24 -3.46 -9.57
CA SER A 98 21.00 -2.32 -9.10
C SER A 98 20.90 -2.20 -7.58
N GLY A 99 21.57 -3.04 -6.86
CA GLY A 99 21.61 -2.94 -5.41
C GLY A 99 22.75 -3.79 -4.87
N THR A 100 23.66 -3.16 -4.21
CA THR A 100 24.96 -3.71 -3.78
C THR A 100 24.89 -5.05 -3.03
N ASN A 101 23.72 -5.46 -2.56
CA ASN A 101 23.53 -6.72 -1.84
C ASN A 101 22.80 -7.80 -2.63
N TYR A 102 22.13 -7.45 -3.74
CA TYR A 102 21.26 -8.38 -4.46
C TYR A 102 21.92 -9.06 -5.66
N GLU A 103 22.82 -8.40 -6.38
CA GLU A 103 23.55 -9.00 -7.51
C GLU A 103 24.29 -10.27 -7.09
N ASN A 104 25.03 -10.19 -6.00
CA ASN A 104 25.75 -11.34 -5.44
C ASN A 104 24.80 -12.37 -4.82
N ALA A 105 23.68 -11.94 -4.26
CA ALA A 105 22.69 -12.83 -3.68
C ALA A 105 21.90 -13.57 -4.77
N ALA A 106 21.47 -12.89 -5.84
CA ALA A 106 20.74 -13.51 -6.93
C ALA A 106 21.58 -14.55 -7.68
N ALA A 107 22.83 -14.24 -7.99
CA ALA A 107 23.75 -15.18 -8.62
C ALA A 107 24.07 -16.38 -7.70
N LYS A 108 24.26 -16.14 -6.41
CA LYS A 108 24.54 -17.17 -5.41
C LYS A 108 23.31 -18.04 -5.10
N ALA A 109 22.13 -17.43 -5.06
CA ALA A 109 20.87 -18.11 -4.82
C ALA A 109 20.41 -18.95 -6.01
N GLY A 110 20.99 -18.77 -7.19
CA GLY A 110 20.62 -19.51 -8.37
C GLY A 110 19.23 -19.13 -8.91
N TYR A 111 18.80 -17.87 -8.74
CA TYR A 111 17.59 -17.38 -9.36
C TYR A 111 17.69 -17.47 -10.88
N ASN A 112 16.92 -18.35 -11.45
CA ASN A 112 16.88 -18.60 -12.88
C ASN A 112 15.50 -19.07 -13.31
N PHE A 113 15.28 -19.22 -14.60
CA PHE A 113 13.99 -19.63 -15.13
C PHE A 113 13.56 -21.05 -14.75
N ALA A 114 14.49 -21.92 -14.36
CA ALA A 114 14.12 -23.25 -13.84
C ALA A 114 13.44 -23.16 -12.46
N HIS A 115 13.63 -22.07 -11.74
CA HIS A 115 13.06 -21.79 -10.43
C HIS A 115 12.17 -20.54 -10.51
N SER A 116 11.29 -20.50 -11.51
CA SER A 116 10.37 -19.39 -11.70
C SER A 116 9.01 -19.83 -12.21
N VAL A 117 8.02 -19.03 -11.93
CA VAL A 117 6.68 -19.06 -12.54
C VAL A 117 6.27 -17.66 -12.93
N GLU A 118 5.41 -17.54 -13.93
CA GLU A 118 5.05 -16.25 -14.51
C GLU A 118 3.55 -16.13 -14.76
N SER A 119 3.08 -14.90 -14.68
CA SER A 119 1.77 -14.46 -15.15
C SER A 119 1.93 -13.35 -16.20
N GLU A 120 0.86 -12.65 -16.53
CA GLU A 120 0.91 -11.57 -17.51
C GLU A 120 1.81 -10.40 -17.05
N HIS A 121 1.72 -9.99 -15.77
CA HIS A 121 2.38 -8.79 -15.26
C HIS A 121 3.53 -9.10 -14.30
N PHE A 122 3.63 -10.33 -13.81
CA PHE A 122 4.58 -10.71 -12.76
C PHE A 122 5.40 -11.94 -13.12
N ALA A 123 6.56 -12.03 -12.50
CA ALA A 123 7.35 -13.25 -12.40
C ALA A 123 7.74 -13.49 -10.95
N VAL A 124 7.62 -14.72 -10.47
CA VAL A 124 8.06 -15.14 -9.15
C VAL A 124 9.24 -16.08 -9.32
N PHE A 125 10.36 -15.74 -8.70
CA PHE A 125 11.57 -16.54 -8.63
C PHE A 125 11.76 -17.05 -7.21
N TRP A 126 12.29 -18.25 -7.05
CA TRP A 126 12.71 -18.75 -5.74
C TRP A 126 14.12 -19.30 -5.78
N ASP A 127 14.78 -19.25 -4.64
CA ASP A 127 16.15 -19.75 -4.48
C ASP A 127 16.23 -21.25 -4.79
N ALA A 128 17.26 -21.66 -5.55
CA ALA A 128 17.45 -23.03 -5.97
C ALA A 128 17.59 -24.04 -4.81
N GLN A 129 17.98 -23.58 -3.63
CA GLN A 129 18.08 -24.41 -2.43
C GLN A 129 16.73 -24.94 -1.94
N PHE A 130 15.63 -24.32 -2.30
CA PHE A 130 14.28 -24.84 -2.01
C PHE A 130 13.89 -26.05 -2.88
N GLY A 131 14.65 -26.34 -3.94
CA GLY A 131 14.30 -27.39 -4.92
C GLY A 131 13.36 -26.89 -6.01
N ASN A 132 12.79 -27.82 -6.76
CA ASN A 132 12.11 -27.52 -8.04
C ASN A 132 10.58 -27.43 -7.93
N ASP A 133 9.98 -27.64 -6.76
CA ASP A 133 8.53 -27.61 -6.61
C ASP A 133 8.02 -26.22 -6.25
N PRO A 134 7.39 -25.48 -7.18
CA PRO A 134 6.88 -24.13 -6.94
C PRO A 134 5.75 -24.06 -5.90
N THR A 135 5.16 -25.23 -5.56
CA THR A 135 4.04 -25.29 -4.60
C THR A 135 4.49 -25.58 -3.17
N ARG A 136 5.77 -25.92 -2.97
CA ARG A 136 6.31 -26.37 -1.68
C ARG A 136 7.65 -25.71 -1.36
N ILE A 137 7.71 -24.41 -1.46
CA ILE A 137 8.89 -23.62 -1.14
C ILE A 137 8.97 -23.49 0.39
N LYS A 138 9.80 -24.33 1.02
CA LYS A 138 9.91 -24.42 2.48
C LYS A 138 11.35 -24.47 2.93
N HIS A 139 11.71 -23.58 3.87
CA HIS A 139 13.02 -23.61 4.51
C HIS A 139 13.15 -24.85 5.43
N PRO A 140 14.27 -25.62 5.39
CA PRO A 140 14.44 -26.83 6.19
C PRO A 140 14.32 -26.61 7.70
N ASN A 141 14.77 -25.45 8.18
CA ASN A 141 14.78 -25.09 9.61
C ASN A 141 13.42 -24.64 10.15
N GLY A 142 12.35 -24.78 9.37
CA GLY A 142 11.00 -24.45 9.80
C GLY A 142 10.37 -23.34 8.97
N GLY A 143 9.27 -22.82 9.47
CA GLY A 143 8.47 -21.80 8.79
C GLY A 143 7.38 -22.39 7.89
N ASP A 144 6.62 -21.49 7.29
CA ASP A 144 5.51 -21.82 6.42
C ASP A 144 5.99 -22.31 5.04
N VAL A 145 5.10 -22.98 4.34
CA VAL A 145 5.30 -23.38 2.95
C VAL A 145 4.71 -22.31 2.04
N ALA A 146 5.55 -21.65 1.25
CA ALA A 146 5.08 -20.77 0.20
C ALA A 146 4.73 -21.55 -1.07
N ASN A 147 3.74 -21.03 -1.80
CA ASN A 147 3.35 -21.48 -3.12
C ASN A 147 3.50 -20.31 -4.10
N ALA A 148 4.43 -20.42 -5.04
CA ALA A 148 4.72 -19.35 -5.99
C ALA A 148 3.52 -18.96 -6.88
N TYR A 149 2.61 -19.90 -7.15
CA TYR A 149 1.38 -19.59 -7.88
C TYR A 149 0.41 -18.76 -7.04
N ASN A 150 0.31 -19.02 -5.73
CA ASN A 150 -0.51 -18.18 -4.86
C ASN A 150 0.06 -16.75 -4.78
N VAL A 151 1.38 -16.59 -4.80
CA VAL A 151 2.03 -15.28 -4.87
C VAL A 151 1.63 -14.57 -6.16
N LEU A 152 1.68 -15.26 -7.31
CA LEU A 152 1.22 -14.71 -8.59
C LEU A 152 -0.27 -14.34 -8.57
N ASP A 153 -1.13 -15.20 -8.02
CA ASP A 153 -2.57 -14.97 -7.98
C ASP A 153 -2.90 -13.70 -7.17
N VAL A 154 -2.20 -13.48 -6.05
CA VAL A 154 -2.34 -12.24 -5.26
C VAL A 154 -1.79 -11.05 -6.03
N ALA A 155 -0.61 -11.18 -6.62
CA ALA A 155 0.03 -10.09 -7.37
C ALA A 155 -0.82 -9.62 -8.58
N GLU A 156 -1.44 -10.55 -9.32
CA GLU A 156 -2.33 -10.20 -10.43
C GLU A 156 -3.61 -9.50 -9.95
N LYS A 157 -4.16 -9.86 -8.79
CA LYS A 157 -5.26 -9.10 -8.17
C LYS A 157 -4.80 -7.67 -7.83
N CYS A 158 -3.58 -7.53 -7.30
CA CYS A 158 -2.99 -6.21 -7.05
C CYS A 158 -2.88 -5.40 -8.33
N TRP A 159 -2.44 -6.00 -9.43
CA TRP A 159 -2.39 -5.33 -10.72
C TRP A 159 -3.76 -4.79 -11.14
N GLN A 160 -4.79 -5.62 -11.10
CA GLN A 160 -6.16 -5.21 -11.48
C GLN A 160 -6.63 -4.00 -10.68
N VAL A 161 -6.33 -3.98 -9.39
CA VAL A 161 -6.76 -2.91 -8.49
C VAL A 161 -5.82 -1.70 -8.57
N TYR A 162 -4.51 -1.89 -8.43
CA TYR A 162 -3.56 -0.77 -8.29
C TYR A 162 -3.32 -0.03 -9.60
N ALA A 163 -3.27 -0.75 -10.73
CA ALA A 163 -3.20 -0.13 -12.04
C ALA A 163 -4.60 0.28 -12.54
N GLY A 164 -5.56 -0.65 -12.50
CA GLY A 164 -6.86 -0.48 -13.12
C GLY A 164 -7.80 0.48 -12.38
N GLU A 165 -7.92 0.33 -11.06
CA GLU A 165 -8.88 1.11 -10.26
C GLU A 165 -8.23 2.31 -9.56
N LEU A 166 -7.07 2.08 -8.92
CA LEU A 166 -6.40 3.11 -8.12
C LEU A 166 -5.51 4.02 -8.96
N GLY A 167 -5.14 3.61 -10.16
CA GLY A 167 -4.44 4.46 -11.12
C GLY A 167 -3.03 4.87 -10.69
N PHE A 168 -2.27 4.01 -10.00
CA PHE A 168 -0.86 4.28 -9.66
C PHE A 168 0.02 4.36 -10.89
N VAL A 169 -0.29 3.61 -11.93
CA VAL A 169 0.36 3.66 -13.24
C VAL A 169 -0.66 4.01 -14.33
N VAL A 170 -0.19 4.50 -15.46
CA VAL A 170 -1.03 4.83 -16.61
C VAL A 170 -0.73 3.83 -17.72
N PRO A 171 -1.64 2.90 -18.02
CA PRO A 171 -1.46 1.96 -19.13
C PRO A 171 -1.10 2.69 -20.43
N GLY A 172 -0.17 2.14 -21.21
CA GLY A 172 0.39 2.76 -22.40
C GLY A 172 1.48 3.81 -22.15
N LYS A 173 1.79 4.13 -20.87
CA LYS A 173 2.82 5.11 -20.46
C LYS A 173 3.67 4.63 -19.30
N SER A 174 3.63 3.36 -18.95
CA SER A 174 4.35 2.79 -17.83
C SER A 174 5.41 1.80 -18.28
N SER A 175 6.49 1.71 -17.51
CA SER A 175 7.49 0.65 -17.65
C SER A 175 6.89 -0.75 -17.55
N THR A 176 5.76 -0.88 -16.85
CA THR A 176 4.99 -2.12 -16.76
C THR A 176 4.28 -2.53 -18.04
N ASP A 177 4.17 -1.66 -19.03
CA ASP A 177 3.71 -2.04 -20.38
C ASP A 177 4.75 -2.89 -21.09
N LYS A 178 6.03 -2.74 -20.71
CA LYS A 178 7.18 -3.41 -21.32
C LYS A 178 7.78 -4.50 -20.41
N TYR A 179 7.84 -4.27 -19.10
CA TYR A 179 8.52 -5.16 -18.15
C TYR A 179 7.56 -5.73 -17.11
N LYS A 180 7.80 -6.99 -16.73
CA LYS A 180 7.11 -7.63 -15.59
C LYS A 180 7.72 -7.16 -14.28
N ILE A 181 6.89 -7.03 -13.26
CA ILE A 181 7.35 -6.89 -11.88
C ILE A 181 7.89 -8.25 -11.41
N GLN A 182 9.02 -8.26 -10.72
CA GLN A 182 9.73 -9.47 -10.33
C GLN A 182 9.71 -9.65 -8.81
N LEU A 183 9.23 -10.80 -8.37
CA LEU A 183 9.08 -11.14 -6.96
C LEU A 183 10.01 -12.31 -6.63
N TYR A 184 10.70 -12.25 -5.50
CA TYR A 184 11.73 -13.20 -5.13
C TYR A 184 11.47 -13.82 -3.77
N ILE A 185 11.69 -15.14 -3.67
CA ILE A 185 11.59 -15.90 -2.43
C ILE A 185 13.01 -16.35 -2.05
N PRO A 186 13.71 -15.58 -1.17
CA PRO A 186 15.07 -15.89 -0.74
C PRO A 186 15.12 -17.06 0.24
N TYR A 187 16.22 -17.83 0.19
CA TYR A 187 16.48 -18.94 1.12
C TYR A 187 16.98 -18.43 2.46
N GLN A 188 16.04 -18.07 3.31
CA GLN A 188 16.29 -17.68 4.70
C GLN A 188 15.09 -18.03 5.58
N SER A 189 15.37 -18.31 6.87
CA SER A 189 14.36 -18.68 7.86
C SER A 189 13.70 -17.48 8.54
N GLU A 190 14.43 -16.36 8.62
CA GLU A 190 13.97 -15.15 9.28
C GLU A 190 12.91 -14.45 8.45
N TRP A 191 12.06 -13.69 9.13
CA TRP A 191 11.10 -12.82 8.46
C TRP A 191 11.79 -11.83 7.55
N ARG A 192 11.32 -11.77 6.30
CA ARG A 192 11.65 -10.71 5.37
C ARG A 192 10.49 -10.47 4.43
N ALA A 193 10.05 -9.22 4.37
CA ALA A 193 9.22 -8.68 3.32
C ALA A 193 9.72 -7.29 3.01
N ASP A 194 10.07 -7.03 1.78
CA ASP A 194 10.48 -5.71 1.31
C ASP A 194 10.22 -5.58 -0.19
N ALA A 195 9.93 -4.37 -0.63
CA ALA A 195 9.81 -4.10 -2.05
C ALA A 195 10.23 -2.67 -2.41
N SER A 196 10.65 -2.52 -3.65
CA SER A 196 10.99 -1.25 -4.27
C SER A 196 11.05 -1.41 -5.79
N GLY A 197 12.13 -1.02 -6.42
CA GLY A 197 12.38 -1.25 -7.83
C GLY A 197 13.86 -1.37 -8.15
N THR A 198 14.12 -1.71 -9.40
CA THR A 198 15.48 -1.88 -9.92
C THR A 198 15.58 -1.39 -11.35
N ASP A 199 16.78 -0.95 -11.71
CA ASP A 199 17.21 -0.83 -13.10
C ASP A 199 17.79 -2.17 -13.57
N GLY A 200 17.65 -2.46 -14.85
CA GLY A 200 18.22 -3.66 -15.44
C GLY A 200 18.22 -3.58 -16.96
N GLN A 201 18.88 -4.53 -17.60
CA GLN A 201 18.90 -4.65 -19.05
C GLN A 201 17.98 -5.77 -19.52
N ASP A 202 17.25 -5.49 -20.59
CA ASP A 202 16.52 -6.52 -21.34
C ASP A 202 17.46 -7.35 -22.25
N ALA A 203 16.91 -8.29 -23.00
CA ALA A 203 17.63 -9.15 -23.91
C ALA A 203 18.52 -8.41 -24.92
N ASN A 204 18.07 -7.25 -25.35
CA ASN A 204 18.75 -6.44 -26.35
C ASN A 204 19.80 -5.50 -25.73
N GLY A 205 20.04 -5.61 -24.41
CA GLY A 205 20.92 -4.72 -23.67
C GLY A 205 20.32 -3.34 -23.41
N THR A 206 19.01 -3.15 -23.65
CA THR A 206 18.33 -1.90 -23.36
C THR A 206 18.05 -1.80 -21.87
N TRP A 207 18.42 -0.68 -21.26
CA TRP A 207 18.10 -0.40 -19.88
C TRP A 207 16.61 -0.16 -19.67
N GLY A 208 16.09 -0.75 -18.62
CA GLY A 208 14.71 -0.60 -18.18
C GLY A 208 14.62 -0.54 -16.67
N GLN A 209 13.42 -0.24 -16.19
CA GLN A 209 13.09 -0.20 -14.76
C GLN A 209 11.89 -1.09 -14.49
N THR A 210 11.89 -1.76 -13.35
CA THR A 210 10.74 -2.56 -12.92
C THR A 210 10.67 -2.59 -11.40
N GLY A 211 9.48 -2.92 -10.87
CA GLY A 211 9.30 -3.21 -9.46
C GLY A 211 9.92 -4.56 -9.07
N ILE A 212 10.45 -4.62 -7.86
CA ILE A 212 10.94 -5.86 -7.25
C ILE A 212 10.41 -6.00 -5.84
N GLY A 213 10.15 -7.25 -5.41
CA GLY A 213 9.78 -7.57 -4.04
C GLY A 213 10.44 -8.85 -3.57
N HIS A 214 10.64 -8.96 -2.27
CA HIS A 214 11.21 -10.13 -1.61
C HIS A 214 10.28 -10.61 -0.51
N PHE A 215 10.03 -11.91 -0.46
CA PHE A 215 9.21 -12.54 0.57
C PHE A 215 9.86 -13.85 1.02
N THR A 216 10.19 -14.00 2.28
CA THR A 216 10.45 -15.35 2.79
C THR A 216 9.17 -16.18 2.76
N PRO A 217 9.26 -17.53 2.77
CA PRO A 217 8.07 -18.39 2.79
C PRO A 217 7.06 -18.01 3.88
N TRP A 218 7.56 -17.65 5.06
CA TRP A 218 6.74 -17.18 6.17
C TRP A 218 6.02 -15.86 5.82
N ALA A 219 6.75 -14.87 5.32
CA ALA A 219 6.18 -13.58 4.94
C ALA A 219 5.14 -13.70 3.81
N ALA A 220 5.39 -14.57 2.83
CA ALA A 220 4.45 -14.82 1.73
C ALA A 220 3.10 -15.39 2.20
N ASN A 221 3.08 -16.14 3.31
CA ASN A 221 1.85 -16.67 3.89
C ASN A 221 1.24 -15.77 4.96
N ALA A 222 2.01 -14.82 5.44
CA ALA A 222 1.56 -13.97 6.53
C ALA A 222 0.28 -13.23 6.16
N ARG A 223 -0.61 -13.15 7.14
CA ARG A 223 -1.89 -12.45 7.01
C ARG A 223 -2.69 -12.88 5.76
N GLY A 224 -2.52 -14.16 5.32
CA GLY A 224 -3.25 -14.75 4.19
C GLY A 224 -2.96 -14.09 2.84
N GLY A 225 -1.76 -13.54 2.65
CA GLY A 225 -1.33 -12.86 1.43
C GLY A 225 -1.41 -11.33 1.49
N HIS A 226 -1.91 -10.75 2.57
CA HIS A 226 -1.93 -9.29 2.75
C HIS A 226 -0.52 -8.69 2.66
N THR A 227 0.49 -9.37 3.23
CA THR A 227 1.89 -8.93 3.12
C THR A 227 2.36 -8.87 1.67
N ILE A 228 1.99 -9.84 0.83
CA ILE A 228 2.30 -9.78 -0.61
C ILE A 228 1.66 -8.53 -1.23
N ALA A 229 0.39 -8.27 -0.94
CA ALA A 229 -0.31 -7.12 -1.50
C ALA A 229 0.30 -5.79 -1.02
N HIS A 230 0.73 -5.71 0.23
CA HIS A 230 1.45 -4.56 0.79
C HIS A 230 2.75 -4.28 0.02
N GLU A 231 3.60 -5.30 -0.12
CA GLU A 231 4.88 -5.14 -0.82
C GLU A 231 4.70 -4.86 -2.31
N VAL A 232 3.74 -5.51 -2.97
CA VAL A 232 3.38 -5.16 -4.35
C VAL A 232 2.92 -3.70 -4.43
N GLY A 233 2.24 -3.18 -3.41
CA GLY A 233 1.92 -1.76 -3.29
C GLY A 233 3.17 -0.87 -3.40
N HIS A 234 4.24 -1.21 -2.70
CA HIS A 234 5.51 -0.48 -2.78
C HIS A 234 6.14 -0.53 -4.18
N THR A 235 5.99 -1.62 -4.94
CA THR A 235 6.46 -1.63 -6.33
C THR A 235 5.73 -0.60 -7.18
N PHE A 236 4.42 -0.42 -6.99
CA PHE A 236 3.64 0.61 -7.69
C PHE A 236 4.01 2.02 -7.25
N GLN A 237 4.31 2.23 -5.99
CA GLN A 237 4.82 3.52 -5.49
C GLN A 237 6.17 3.87 -6.13
N TYR A 238 7.08 2.90 -6.27
CA TYR A 238 8.34 3.07 -6.99
C TYR A 238 8.11 3.40 -8.46
N LEU A 239 7.20 2.69 -9.12
CA LEU A 239 6.92 2.86 -10.55
C LEU A 239 6.45 4.27 -10.89
N VAL A 240 5.83 4.99 -9.97
CA VAL A 240 5.48 6.40 -10.18
C VAL A 240 6.71 7.23 -10.56
N SER A 241 7.80 7.13 -9.79
CA SER A 241 9.01 7.89 -10.10
C SER A 241 9.79 7.29 -11.28
N ALA A 242 9.70 5.99 -11.51
CA ALA A 242 10.30 5.33 -12.68
C ALA A 242 9.66 5.80 -13.99
N ASP A 243 8.34 5.97 -14.00
CA ASP A 243 7.58 6.33 -15.20
C ASP A 243 7.57 7.83 -15.46
N LEU A 244 7.52 8.66 -14.42
CA LEU A 244 7.29 10.10 -14.53
C LEU A 244 8.54 10.95 -14.24
N GLY A 245 9.61 10.32 -13.75
CA GLY A 245 10.84 11.00 -13.36
C GLY A 245 10.96 11.21 -11.85
N THR A 246 12.19 11.48 -11.43
CA THR A 246 12.55 11.55 -9.99
C THR A 246 11.93 12.73 -9.24
N ASP A 247 11.27 13.63 -9.93
CA ASP A 247 10.53 14.75 -9.33
C ASP A 247 9.15 14.32 -8.81
N HIS A 248 8.67 13.15 -9.25
CA HIS A 248 7.38 12.60 -8.90
C HIS A 248 7.50 11.48 -7.89
N GLY A 249 6.42 11.22 -7.16
CA GLY A 249 6.39 10.28 -6.06
C GLY A 249 7.21 10.78 -4.86
N TRP A 250 7.01 10.13 -3.72
CA TRP A 250 7.81 10.39 -2.53
C TRP A 250 8.96 9.39 -2.47
N ARG A 251 10.16 9.83 -2.13
CA ARG A 251 11.25 8.90 -1.81
C ARG A 251 11.01 8.30 -0.43
N TRP A 252 11.62 7.13 -0.21
CA TRP A 252 11.73 6.57 1.11
C TRP A 252 12.30 7.63 2.06
N GLY A 253 11.57 7.97 3.09
CA GLY A 253 11.86 9.07 4.01
C GLY A 253 13.05 8.87 4.93
N PHE A 254 13.98 8.06 4.54
CA PHE A 254 15.05 7.60 5.39
C PHE A 254 16.32 8.46 5.35
N ASN A 255 16.36 9.51 4.56
CA ASN A 255 17.58 10.29 4.37
C ASN A 255 17.33 11.80 4.29
N GLY A 256 16.37 12.33 5.00
CA GLY A 256 16.10 13.76 5.02
C GLY A 256 15.55 14.32 3.71
N TYR A 257 14.90 13.50 2.92
CA TYR A 257 14.31 13.92 1.63
C TYR A 257 12.86 14.39 1.74
N GLY A 258 12.37 14.60 2.91
CA GLY A 258 11.03 15.10 3.13
C GLY A 258 10.39 14.50 4.37
N ALA A 259 9.52 15.26 4.96
CA ALA A 259 8.83 14.92 6.17
C ALA A 259 7.77 13.84 5.92
N GLY A 260 7.74 12.85 6.77
CA GLY A 260 6.69 11.83 6.78
C GLY A 260 6.70 10.87 5.61
N ASP A 261 7.79 10.75 4.89
CA ASP A 261 7.87 9.93 3.69
C ASP A 261 7.64 8.44 3.97
N CYS A 262 8.30 7.89 4.99
CA CYS A 262 8.13 6.49 5.33
C CYS A 262 6.74 6.22 5.89
N GLY A 263 6.23 7.08 6.75
CA GLY A 263 4.87 6.97 7.27
C GLY A 263 3.85 6.92 6.16
N TRP A 264 4.00 7.74 5.12
CA TRP A 264 3.11 7.72 3.98
C TRP A 264 3.26 6.48 3.09
N TRP A 265 4.48 6.02 2.84
CA TRP A 265 4.74 4.80 2.08
C TRP A 265 4.06 3.60 2.70
N GLU A 266 4.28 3.37 3.98
CA GLU A 266 3.72 2.24 4.71
C GLU A 266 2.21 2.34 4.86
N SER A 267 1.71 3.51 5.24
CA SER A 267 0.29 3.78 5.35
C SER A 267 -0.45 3.54 4.03
N CYS A 268 0.14 3.98 2.92
CA CYS A 268 -0.46 3.79 1.61
C CYS A 268 -0.40 2.32 1.16
N ALA A 269 0.70 1.60 1.44
CA ALA A 269 0.82 0.18 1.10
C ALA A 269 -0.17 -0.68 1.90
N ASP A 270 -0.38 -0.40 3.18
CA ASP A 270 -1.41 -1.08 3.97
C ASP A 270 -2.83 -0.76 3.47
N TRP A 271 -3.09 0.53 3.16
CA TRP A 271 -4.37 0.90 2.54
C TRP A 271 -4.58 0.16 1.21
N GLN A 272 -3.56 0.09 0.34
CA GLN A 272 -3.61 -0.67 -0.91
C GLN A 272 -3.90 -2.16 -0.65
N ALA A 273 -3.23 -2.77 0.32
CA ALA A 273 -3.45 -4.17 0.68
C ALA A 273 -4.87 -4.44 1.19
N TYR A 274 -5.48 -3.50 1.94
CA TYR A 274 -6.88 -3.61 2.35
C TYR A 274 -7.88 -3.44 1.19
N GLN A 275 -7.47 -2.90 0.04
CA GLN A 275 -8.31 -2.93 -1.16
C GLN A 275 -8.37 -4.33 -1.79
N ILE A 276 -7.39 -5.19 -1.50
CA ILE A 276 -7.32 -6.60 -1.94
C ILE A 276 -7.94 -7.54 -0.89
N PHE A 277 -7.70 -7.25 0.39
CA PHE A 277 -8.12 -8.04 1.55
C PHE A 277 -8.96 -7.18 2.52
N PRO A 278 -10.14 -6.71 2.08
CA PRO A 278 -10.96 -5.78 2.86
C PRO A 278 -11.46 -6.34 4.19
N GLU A 279 -11.58 -7.66 4.30
CA GLU A 279 -12.00 -8.35 5.54
C GLU A 279 -10.97 -8.22 6.65
N ARG A 280 -9.70 -7.91 6.32
CA ARG A 280 -8.64 -7.77 7.32
C ARG A 280 -8.56 -6.39 7.95
N GLN A 281 -9.04 -5.36 7.28
CA GLN A 281 -8.87 -3.97 7.68
C GLN A 281 -9.34 -3.67 9.12
N PHE A 282 -10.39 -4.35 9.58
CA PHE A 282 -10.96 -4.17 10.91
C PHE A 282 -10.86 -5.41 11.81
N THR A 283 -10.24 -6.47 11.33
CA THR A 283 -10.03 -7.72 12.07
C THR A 283 -8.56 -7.99 12.36
N ASP A 284 -7.67 -7.31 11.68
CA ASP A 284 -6.23 -7.38 11.89
C ASP A 284 -5.89 -6.70 13.22
N GLY A 285 -5.72 -7.52 14.26
CA GLY A 285 -5.68 -7.04 15.65
C GLY A 285 -4.59 -6.01 15.91
N GLU A 286 -3.39 -6.22 15.35
CA GLU A 286 -2.22 -5.40 15.66
C GLU A 286 -2.37 -3.95 15.14
N TYR A 287 -2.64 -3.77 13.86
CA TYR A 287 -2.66 -2.43 13.26
C TYR A 287 -3.93 -1.66 13.58
N PHE A 288 -5.08 -2.34 13.66
CA PHE A 288 -6.29 -1.67 14.08
C PHE A 288 -6.24 -1.26 15.56
N GLU A 289 -5.70 -2.11 16.43
CA GLU A 289 -5.50 -1.74 17.85
C GLU A 289 -4.48 -0.58 17.98
N GLN A 290 -3.42 -0.56 17.17
CA GLN A 290 -2.50 0.57 17.12
C GLN A 290 -3.23 1.84 16.65
N HIS A 291 -4.08 1.75 15.64
CA HIS A 291 -4.92 2.88 15.20
C HIS A 291 -5.77 3.44 16.34
N LEU A 292 -6.46 2.58 17.08
CA LEU A 292 -7.28 2.98 18.22
C LEU A 292 -6.47 3.63 19.35
N ASN A 293 -5.18 3.34 19.44
CA ASN A 293 -4.28 3.82 20.50
C ASN A 293 -3.39 4.99 20.07
N ALA A 294 -3.29 5.33 18.79
CA ALA A 294 -2.31 6.30 18.29
C ALA A 294 -2.90 7.42 17.41
N HIS A 295 -4.22 7.50 17.29
CA HIS A 295 -4.89 8.47 16.41
C HIS A 295 -4.72 9.95 16.82
N TYR A 296 -4.13 10.22 17.98
CA TYR A 296 -3.70 11.57 18.39
C TYR A 296 -2.41 12.03 17.69
N LEU A 297 -1.64 11.11 17.10
CA LEU A 297 -0.40 11.43 16.42
C LEU A 297 -0.66 12.13 15.07
N ASN A 298 0.36 12.84 14.61
CA ASN A 298 0.34 13.45 13.28
C ASN A 298 0.06 12.41 12.19
N LEU A 299 -0.72 12.79 11.17
CA LEU A 299 -1.08 11.94 10.05
C LEU A 299 0.12 11.24 9.37
N LEU A 300 1.29 11.89 9.37
CA LEU A 300 2.52 11.39 8.76
C LEU A 300 3.55 10.88 9.78
N HIS A 301 3.13 10.63 11.02
CA HIS A 301 4.04 10.22 12.09
C HIS A 301 4.52 8.77 11.92
N GLU A 302 5.82 8.54 12.05
CA GLU A 302 6.46 7.24 11.84
C GLU A 302 6.00 6.14 12.81
N ASP A 303 5.65 6.50 14.05
CA ASP A 303 5.32 5.51 15.08
C ASP A 303 4.00 4.77 14.83
N TRP A 304 3.13 5.29 13.96
CA TRP A 304 1.90 4.59 13.59
C TRP A 304 1.71 4.39 12.08
N ARG A 305 2.81 4.42 11.35
CA ARG A 305 2.84 4.34 9.88
C ARG A 305 2.00 3.21 9.26
N TYR A 306 1.90 2.07 9.93
CA TYR A 306 1.04 0.95 9.50
C TYR A 306 -0.42 1.10 9.94
N ALA A 307 -0.73 2.06 10.79
CA ALA A 307 -2.04 2.20 11.41
C ALA A 307 -2.78 3.50 11.05
N CYS A 308 -2.16 4.42 10.30
CA CYS A 308 -2.77 5.69 9.92
C CYS A 308 -3.53 5.64 8.57
N CYS A 309 -3.65 4.47 7.95
CA CYS A 309 -4.18 4.30 6.60
C CYS A 309 -5.68 4.60 6.43
N TYR A 310 -6.47 4.59 7.50
CA TYR A 310 -7.95 4.62 7.45
C TYR A 310 -8.54 5.90 6.89
N ILE A 311 -7.86 7.04 7.01
CA ILE A 311 -8.33 8.31 6.43
C ILE A 311 -8.33 8.28 4.89
N GLN A 312 -7.53 7.41 4.27
CA GLN A 312 -7.45 7.28 2.82
C GLN A 312 -8.76 6.71 2.23
N ASP A 313 -9.52 5.92 2.98
CA ASP A 313 -10.86 5.49 2.57
C ASP A 313 -11.81 6.68 2.44
N TRP A 314 -11.72 7.65 3.37
CA TRP A 314 -12.48 8.89 3.28
C TRP A 314 -12.03 9.75 2.08
N TRP A 315 -10.73 9.91 1.88
CA TRP A 315 -10.23 10.68 0.74
C TRP A 315 -10.67 10.11 -0.60
N THR A 316 -10.67 8.79 -0.74
CA THR A 316 -11.17 8.13 -1.97
C THR A 316 -12.67 8.17 -2.11
N MET A 317 -13.42 8.11 -1.03
CA MET A 317 -14.88 8.33 -1.06
C MET A 317 -15.20 9.75 -1.55
N LYS A 318 -14.47 10.75 -1.08
CA LYS A 318 -14.71 12.18 -1.37
C LYS A 318 -14.25 12.59 -2.77
N HIS A 319 -13.06 12.13 -3.19
CA HIS A 319 -12.39 12.61 -4.39
C HIS A 319 -12.28 11.59 -5.52
N GLY A 320 -12.82 10.40 -5.32
CA GLY A 320 -12.83 9.33 -6.30
C GLY A 320 -11.81 8.22 -6.03
N ARG A 321 -12.13 7.04 -6.53
CA ARG A 321 -11.40 5.78 -6.26
C ARG A 321 -9.91 5.86 -6.60
N ASN A 322 -9.53 6.64 -7.59
CA ASN A 322 -8.14 6.79 -8.05
C ASN A 322 -7.40 7.98 -7.42
N PHE A 323 -7.98 8.63 -6.42
CA PHE A 323 -7.40 9.86 -5.87
C PHE A 323 -6.02 9.64 -5.25
N ILE A 324 -5.81 8.54 -4.52
CA ILE A 324 -4.50 8.24 -3.90
C ILE A 324 -3.44 8.00 -4.98
N GLY A 325 -3.74 7.19 -6.01
CA GLY A 325 -2.81 7.00 -7.13
C GLY A 325 -2.53 8.30 -7.89
N ARG A 326 -3.54 9.17 -8.01
CA ARG A 326 -3.38 10.51 -8.57
C ARG A 326 -2.45 11.38 -7.71
N MET A 327 -2.60 11.36 -6.38
CA MET A 327 -1.69 12.06 -5.47
C MET A 327 -0.25 11.62 -5.69
N TRP A 328 0.00 10.31 -5.76
CA TRP A 328 1.34 9.77 -6.04
C TRP A 328 1.91 10.26 -7.36
N ARG A 329 1.13 10.22 -8.44
CA ARG A 329 1.58 10.62 -9.79
C ARG A 329 1.75 12.13 -9.95
N GLU A 330 0.93 12.93 -9.29
CA GLU A 330 0.96 14.38 -9.38
C GLU A 330 1.79 15.05 -8.29
N SER A 331 2.33 14.30 -7.32
CA SER A 331 3.24 14.83 -6.30
C SER A 331 4.48 15.47 -6.94
N LYS A 332 5.02 16.50 -6.31
CA LYS A 332 6.21 17.21 -6.75
C LYS A 332 7.16 17.37 -5.58
N ARG A 333 8.39 16.93 -5.72
CA ARG A 333 9.37 17.13 -4.65
C ARG A 333 9.72 18.60 -4.51
N PRO A 334 9.93 19.11 -3.30
CA PRO A 334 9.96 18.43 -1.99
C PRO A 334 8.63 18.42 -1.22
N GLU A 335 7.49 18.44 -1.89
CA GLU A 335 6.17 18.38 -1.22
C GLU A 335 6.04 17.15 -0.34
N ASP A 336 5.36 17.29 0.79
CA ASP A 336 4.79 16.16 1.51
C ASP A 336 3.35 15.84 1.03
N PRO A 337 2.73 14.75 1.47
CA PRO A 337 1.38 14.38 1.07
C PRO A 337 0.31 15.44 1.37
N VAL A 338 0.43 16.20 2.44
CA VAL A 338 -0.51 17.29 2.78
C VAL A 338 -0.41 18.43 1.78
N GLN A 339 0.82 18.82 1.43
CA GLN A 339 1.05 19.87 0.43
C GLN A 339 0.56 19.45 -0.95
N ALA A 340 0.84 18.20 -1.35
CA ALA A 340 0.36 17.64 -2.62
C ALA A 340 -1.17 17.59 -2.67
N TYR A 341 -1.82 17.11 -1.61
CA TYR A 341 -3.29 17.08 -1.49
C TYR A 341 -3.90 18.47 -1.74
N LYS A 342 -3.41 19.47 -0.99
CA LYS A 342 -3.90 20.85 -1.09
C LYS A 342 -3.72 21.42 -2.49
N ARG A 343 -2.54 21.24 -3.07
CA ARG A 343 -2.24 21.77 -4.42
C ARG A 343 -3.08 21.10 -5.50
N ILE A 344 -3.21 19.78 -5.47
CA ILE A 344 -3.96 19.01 -6.47
C ILE A 344 -5.43 19.40 -6.48
N LEU A 345 -6.00 19.70 -5.32
CA LEU A 345 -7.40 20.05 -5.16
C LEU A 345 -7.65 21.58 -5.14
N GLY A 346 -6.58 22.38 -5.10
CA GLY A 346 -6.69 23.84 -5.01
C GLY A 346 -7.18 24.36 -3.67
N LEU A 347 -6.93 23.61 -2.58
CA LEU A 347 -7.45 23.93 -1.25
C LEU A 347 -6.51 24.87 -0.47
N THR A 348 -7.11 25.77 0.27
CA THR A 348 -6.47 26.51 1.35
C THR A 348 -6.15 25.58 2.54
N GLN A 349 -5.40 26.08 3.52
CA GLN A 349 -5.14 25.34 4.75
C GLN A 349 -6.43 25.06 5.53
N ASP A 350 -7.33 26.03 5.61
CA ASP A 350 -8.60 25.92 6.30
C ASP A 350 -9.50 24.87 5.65
N GLU A 351 -9.65 24.90 4.34
CA GLU A 351 -10.45 23.93 3.59
C GLU A 351 -9.91 22.52 3.75
N PHE A 352 -8.58 22.34 3.73
CA PHE A 352 -7.98 21.04 4.01
C PHE A 352 -8.31 20.56 5.43
N CYS A 353 -8.18 21.43 6.44
CA CYS A 353 -8.51 21.07 7.82
C CYS A 353 -10.00 20.74 7.98
N ASP A 354 -10.89 21.43 7.26
CA ASP A 354 -12.32 21.14 7.27
C ASP A 354 -12.61 19.76 6.66
N GLU A 355 -11.96 19.42 5.56
CA GLU A 355 -12.10 18.10 4.94
C GLU A 355 -11.55 16.98 5.84
N GLN A 356 -10.42 17.20 6.51
CA GLN A 356 -9.90 16.22 7.47
C GLN A 356 -10.86 16.04 8.64
N MET A 357 -11.39 17.13 9.20
CA MET A 357 -12.37 17.06 10.28
C MET A 357 -13.65 16.32 9.87
N GLU A 358 -14.16 16.55 8.66
CA GLU A 358 -15.28 15.79 8.13
C GLU A 358 -14.99 14.29 8.11
N GLY A 359 -13.79 13.90 7.67
CA GLY A 359 -13.33 12.51 7.67
C GLY A 359 -13.33 11.91 9.07
N TYR A 360 -12.77 12.59 10.05
CA TYR A 360 -12.72 12.09 11.43
C TYR A 360 -14.09 12.03 12.10
N MET A 361 -14.98 12.97 11.81
CA MET A 361 -16.37 12.89 12.25
C MET A 361 -17.08 11.66 11.67
N ARG A 362 -16.81 11.30 10.40
CA ARG A 362 -17.32 10.07 9.78
C ARG A 362 -16.69 8.81 10.39
N MET A 363 -15.39 8.85 10.69
CA MET A 363 -14.68 7.74 11.34
C MET A 363 -15.20 7.46 12.76
N ALA A 364 -15.80 8.42 13.45
CA ALA A 364 -16.44 8.18 14.75
C ALA A 364 -17.51 7.06 14.69
N THR A 365 -18.15 6.92 13.55
CA THR A 365 -19.15 5.86 13.30
C THR A 365 -18.82 5.03 12.06
N TRP A 366 -17.63 5.16 11.51
CA TRP A 366 -17.18 4.52 10.27
C TRP A 366 -18.13 4.76 9.10
N ASP A 367 -18.69 5.97 9.00
CA ASP A 367 -19.64 6.36 7.96
C ASP A 367 -18.92 6.68 6.64
N ILE A 368 -18.22 5.71 6.12
CA ILE A 368 -17.44 5.75 4.89
C ILE A 368 -17.90 4.60 4.00
N ASP A 369 -18.23 4.91 2.74
CA ASP A 369 -18.65 3.89 1.77
C ASP A 369 -17.58 2.82 1.59
N GLY A 370 -18.03 1.57 1.43
CA GLY A 370 -17.12 0.43 1.32
C GLY A 370 -16.59 -0.10 2.67
N VAL A 371 -16.53 0.71 3.73
CA VAL A 371 -16.08 0.24 5.06
C VAL A 371 -17.19 0.15 6.10
N ARG A 372 -18.27 0.92 5.96
CA ARG A 372 -19.36 1.06 6.95
C ARG A 372 -19.84 -0.27 7.52
N THR A 373 -20.15 -1.24 6.68
CA THR A 373 -20.65 -2.55 7.11
C THR A 373 -19.56 -3.36 7.84
N ARG A 374 -18.32 -3.35 7.32
CA ARG A 374 -17.20 -4.09 7.90
C ARG A 374 -16.78 -3.53 9.26
N ALA A 375 -16.87 -2.21 9.43
CA ALA A 375 -16.42 -1.50 10.61
C ALA A 375 -17.50 -1.33 11.70
N GLN A 376 -18.76 -1.72 11.43
CA GLN A 376 -19.88 -1.47 12.34
C GLN A 376 -19.62 -1.97 13.77
N HIS A 377 -19.00 -3.12 13.91
CA HIS A 377 -18.69 -3.72 15.23
C HIS A 377 -17.56 -3.00 15.98
N ARG A 378 -16.87 -2.07 15.32
CA ARG A 378 -15.77 -1.26 15.88
C ARG A 378 -16.20 0.14 16.35
N ILE A 379 -17.47 0.52 16.13
CA ILE A 379 -17.98 1.84 16.54
C ILE A 379 -17.88 1.99 18.05
N GLY A 380 -17.28 3.09 18.51
CA GLY A 380 -17.10 3.41 19.92
C GLY A 380 -15.89 2.78 20.58
N GLN A 381 -14.98 2.15 19.81
CA GLN A 381 -13.76 1.55 20.37
C GLN A 381 -12.55 2.49 20.42
N HIS A 382 -12.64 3.70 19.86
CA HIS A 382 -11.58 4.69 20.00
C HIS A 382 -11.30 4.99 21.46
N LYS A 383 -10.02 5.07 21.82
CA LYS A 383 -9.58 5.41 23.17
C LYS A 383 -9.83 6.88 23.44
N THR A 384 -10.14 7.20 24.68
CA THR A 384 -10.32 8.58 25.15
C THR A 384 -9.23 8.93 26.16
N TRP A 385 -8.45 9.96 25.86
CA TRP A 385 -7.35 10.43 26.70
C TRP A 385 -7.60 11.85 27.21
N LEU A 386 -8.47 11.92 28.21
CA LEU A 386 -8.80 13.15 28.90
C LEU A 386 -8.52 13.03 30.38
N ARG A 387 -7.88 14.04 30.91
CA ARG A 387 -7.68 14.23 32.35
C ARG A 387 -8.82 15.05 32.92
N THR A 388 -9.46 14.59 33.97
CA THR A 388 -10.48 15.35 34.69
C THR A 388 -9.84 16.52 35.45
N ILE A 389 -10.24 17.74 35.11
CA ILE A 389 -9.81 18.96 35.79
C ILE A 389 -10.78 19.31 36.91
N ASN A 390 -12.08 19.24 36.66
CA ASN A 390 -13.11 19.47 37.63
C ASN A 390 -14.33 18.58 37.34
N ALA A 391 -14.55 17.59 38.16
CA ALA A 391 -15.66 16.65 38.01
C ALA A 391 -17.04 17.31 38.22
N ALA A 392 -17.12 18.29 39.12
CA ALA A 392 -18.40 18.97 39.43
C ALA A 392 -18.90 19.82 38.27
N THR A 393 -18.00 20.37 37.47
CA THR A 393 -18.33 21.16 36.26
C THR A 393 -18.15 20.40 34.98
N ALA A 394 -17.89 19.09 35.01
CA ALA A 394 -17.58 18.25 33.87
C ALA A 394 -16.50 18.87 32.92
N THR A 395 -15.41 19.36 33.54
CA THR A 395 -14.28 20.01 32.85
C THR A 395 -13.14 19.02 32.72
N TYR A 396 -12.66 18.85 31.49
CA TYR A 396 -11.61 17.91 31.10
C TYR A 396 -10.54 18.62 30.27
N GLN A 397 -9.35 18.06 30.25
CA GLN A 397 -8.23 18.54 29.47
C GLN A 397 -7.56 17.36 28.75
N ALA A 398 -7.08 17.56 27.54
CA ALA A 398 -6.29 16.57 26.82
C ALA A 398 -5.14 16.06 27.70
N ASP A 399 -4.93 14.75 27.73
CA ASP A 399 -3.79 14.15 28.43
C ASP A 399 -2.48 14.56 27.76
N VAL A 400 -1.41 14.71 28.54
CA VAL A 400 -0.10 15.17 28.02
C VAL A 400 0.52 14.16 27.09
N ASP A 401 0.46 12.88 27.46
CA ASP A 401 1.13 11.81 26.71
C ASP A 401 0.38 11.45 25.41
N HIS A 402 -0.91 11.76 25.36
CA HIS A 402 -1.78 11.46 24.22
C HIS A 402 -2.44 12.72 23.65
N CYS A 403 -1.76 13.84 23.74
CA CYS A 403 -2.27 15.09 23.20
C CYS A 403 -2.22 15.10 21.68
N ILE A 404 -3.29 15.60 21.04
CA ILE A 404 -3.38 15.68 19.57
C ILE A 404 -2.25 16.50 18.99
N GLN A 405 -1.72 16.02 17.86
CA GLN A 405 -0.71 16.67 17.03
C GLN A 405 -1.36 17.29 15.78
N ASN A 406 -0.57 17.78 14.82
CA ASN A 406 -1.08 18.23 13.54
C ASN A 406 -1.87 17.10 12.85
N TYR A 407 -3.16 17.39 12.56
CA TYR A 407 -4.07 16.44 11.94
C TYR A 407 -4.29 15.15 12.73
N GLY A 408 -3.76 15.07 13.97
CA GLY A 408 -4.15 14.08 14.95
C GLY A 408 -5.52 14.43 15.54
N TYR A 409 -6.23 13.44 16.08
CA TYR A 409 -7.60 13.67 16.54
C TYR A 409 -7.96 12.85 17.76
N HIS A 410 -8.99 13.28 18.45
CA HIS A 410 -9.69 12.51 19.49
C HIS A 410 -11.14 12.25 19.08
N ILE A 411 -11.61 11.03 19.23
CA ILE A 411 -13.01 10.64 19.14
C ILE A 411 -13.44 10.20 20.54
N ILE A 412 -14.19 11.05 21.21
CA ILE A 412 -14.55 10.91 22.61
C ILE A 412 -15.97 10.35 22.70
N ASN A 413 -16.11 9.17 23.32
CA ASN A 413 -17.44 8.62 23.62
C ASN A 413 -18.14 9.45 24.69
N MET A 414 -19.38 9.82 24.46
CA MET A 414 -20.16 10.69 25.33
C MET A 414 -21.38 9.98 25.90
N SER A 415 -21.78 10.35 27.12
CA SER A 415 -23.08 9.95 27.68
C SER A 415 -24.22 10.57 26.88
N ARG A 416 -25.32 9.84 26.74
CA ARG A 416 -26.46 10.22 25.92
C ARG A 416 -27.62 10.66 26.80
N PRO A 417 -27.97 11.94 26.85
CA PRO A 417 -29.19 12.40 27.50
C PRO A 417 -30.43 12.04 26.66
N ALA A 418 -31.61 12.40 27.16
CA ALA A 418 -32.86 12.20 26.46
C ALA A 418 -32.92 12.98 25.14
N ALA A 419 -33.70 12.46 24.18
CA ALA A 419 -33.97 13.16 22.93
C ALA A 419 -34.54 14.58 23.19
N GLY A 420 -34.15 15.51 22.33
CA GLY A 420 -34.49 16.93 22.47
C GLY A 420 -33.58 17.71 23.40
N THR A 421 -32.74 17.05 24.20
CA THR A 421 -31.74 17.74 25.02
C THR A 421 -30.66 18.38 24.14
N VAL A 422 -30.32 19.64 24.42
CA VAL A 422 -29.17 20.30 23.80
C VAL A 422 -27.92 20.04 24.63
N VAL A 423 -26.98 19.28 24.08
CA VAL A 423 -25.64 19.09 24.67
C VAL A 423 -24.71 20.18 24.19
N LYS A 424 -23.77 20.61 25.05
CA LYS A 424 -22.78 21.61 24.69
C LYS A 424 -21.38 21.19 25.13
N ALA A 425 -20.39 21.70 24.39
CA ALA A 425 -18.96 21.61 24.71
C ALA A 425 -18.37 23.02 24.63
N ASN A 426 -18.13 23.62 25.78
CA ASN A 426 -17.42 24.90 25.90
C ASN A 426 -15.93 24.60 25.81
N PHE A 427 -15.32 24.93 24.69
CA PHE A 427 -13.97 24.55 24.31
C PHE A 427 -13.00 25.72 24.46
N THR A 428 -11.79 25.43 24.93
CA THR A 428 -10.66 26.36 24.97
C THR A 428 -9.41 25.64 24.51
N GLY A 429 -8.83 26.08 23.38
CA GLY A 429 -7.51 25.65 22.93
C GLY A 429 -6.42 26.32 23.76
N LEU A 430 -5.41 25.54 24.16
CA LEU A 430 -4.35 26.00 25.05
C LEU A 430 -3.05 26.16 24.26
N THR A 431 -2.40 27.33 24.39
CA THR A 431 -1.14 27.64 23.68
C THR A 431 0.05 27.88 24.62
N ASP A 432 -0.17 27.78 25.93
CA ASP A 432 0.82 28.09 26.97
C ASP A 432 0.72 27.15 28.19
N ALA A 433 -0.06 26.06 28.08
CA ALA A 433 -0.23 25.11 29.17
C ALA A 433 1.09 24.38 29.48
N VAL A 434 1.43 24.31 30.74
CA VAL A 434 2.68 23.68 31.22
C VAL A 434 2.64 22.17 30.98
N GLY A 435 3.75 21.61 30.51
CA GLY A 435 3.95 20.18 30.27
C GLY A 435 3.69 19.74 28.85
N TYR A 436 3.13 20.59 27.99
CA TYR A 436 2.93 20.29 26.59
C TYR A 436 4.04 20.86 25.71
N ARG A 437 4.19 20.27 24.52
CA ARG A 437 5.20 20.69 23.54
C ARG A 437 4.60 21.60 22.48
N TYR A 438 5.17 22.79 22.34
CA TYR A 438 4.79 23.76 21.35
C TYR A 438 5.96 24.00 20.40
N VAL A 439 5.76 23.80 19.11
CA VAL A 439 6.76 24.08 18.07
C VAL A 439 6.49 25.46 17.47
N TYR A 440 5.26 25.69 17.05
CA TYR A 440 4.79 26.97 16.47
C TYR A 440 3.44 27.36 17.11
N PRO A 441 3.43 27.86 18.35
CA PRO A 441 2.18 28.16 19.05
C PRO A 441 1.32 29.22 18.34
N GLU A 442 1.94 30.10 17.52
CA GLU A 442 1.25 31.09 16.70
C GLU A 442 0.45 30.47 15.55
N ARG A 443 0.70 29.20 15.22
CA ARG A 443 -0.03 28.44 14.20
C ARG A 443 -1.10 27.54 14.79
N ALA A 444 -1.33 27.65 16.08
CA ALA A 444 -2.29 26.80 16.76
C ALA A 444 -3.70 26.95 16.18
N GLY A 445 -4.37 25.84 16.07
CA GLY A 445 -5.75 25.78 15.60
C GLY A 445 -6.39 24.44 15.90
N TRP A 446 -7.70 24.44 16.00
CA TRP A 446 -8.50 23.27 16.28
C TRP A 446 -9.74 23.20 15.38
N ARG A 447 -10.30 22.00 15.25
CA ARG A 447 -11.65 21.76 14.77
C ARG A 447 -12.35 20.85 15.78
N TYR A 448 -13.59 21.14 16.12
CA TYR A 448 -14.34 20.32 17.07
C TYR A 448 -15.84 20.35 16.81
N ALA A 449 -16.50 19.20 16.98
CA ALA A 449 -17.93 19.04 16.78
C ALA A 449 -18.48 17.81 17.48
N PHE A 450 -19.80 17.75 17.64
CA PHE A 450 -20.51 16.53 18.05
C PHE A 450 -20.92 15.68 16.84
N VAL A 451 -21.01 14.37 17.07
CA VAL A 451 -21.59 13.40 16.13
C VAL A 451 -22.55 12.50 16.89
N ALA A 452 -23.80 12.38 16.41
CA ALA A 452 -24.77 11.45 16.95
C ALA A 452 -25.15 10.38 15.93
N MET A 453 -25.46 9.18 16.41
CA MET A 453 -25.95 8.08 15.58
C MET A 453 -27.26 7.56 16.16
N GLN A 454 -28.25 7.39 15.28
CA GLN A 454 -29.56 6.85 15.62
C GLN A 454 -29.60 5.32 15.47
N LYS A 455 -30.65 4.70 15.99
CA LYS A 455 -30.84 3.23 15.97
C LYS A 455 -30.95 2.67 14.54
N ASP A 456 -31.52 3.41 13.63
CA ASP A 456 -31.66 3.04 12.21
C ASP A 456 -30.36 3.23 11.40
N GLY A 457 -29.31 3.74 12.06
CA GLY A 457 -28.01 4.02 11.43
C GLY A 457 -27.90 5.44 10.84
N THR A 458 -28.91 6.28 10.95
CA THR A 458 -28.77 7.71 10.57
C THR A 458 -27.75 8.42 11.44
N ARG A 459 -26.92 9.25 10.83
CA ARG A 459 -25.91 10.07 11.49
C ARG A 459 -26.31 11.53 11.44
N LEU A 460 -26.11 12.23 12.55
CA LEU A 460 -26.26 13.67 12.65
C LEU A 460 -24.91 14.28 13.01
N TYR A 461 -24.42 15.12 12.11
CA TYR A 461 -23.17 15.84 12.27
C TYR A 461 -23.46 17.25 12.79
N GLY A 462 -22.89 17.61 13.93
CA GLY A 462 -22.97 18.96 14.47
C GLY A 462 -22.14 19.94 13.64
N GLU A 463 -22.41 21.21 13.79
CA GLU A 463 -21.62 22.27 13.17
C GLU A 463 -20.19 22.24 13.69
N VAL A 464 -19.21 22.29 12.76
CA VAL A 464 -17.78 22.32 13.10
C VAL A 464 -17.40 23.71 13.58
N GLN A 465 -16.88 23.78 14.79
CA GLN A 465 -16.31 25.00 15.37
C GLN A 465 -14.81 25.09 15.04
N ARG A 466 -14.31 26.33 14.88
CA ARG A 466 -12.93 26.61 14.42
C ARG A 466 -12.17 27.52 15.37
N ASP A 467 -12.86 28.21 16.25
CA ASP A 467 -12.27 29.19 17.13
C ASP A 467 -11.45 28.54 18.25
N LYS A 468 -10.42 29.23 18.68
CA LYS A 468 -9.63 28.83 19.85
C LYS A 468 -10.50 28.71 21.11
N GLU A 469 -11.51 29.56 21.23
CA GLU A 469 -12.53 29.53 22.29
C GLU A 469 -13.90 29.57 21.66
N GLY A 470 -14.76 28.61 22.01
CA GLY A 470 -16.11 28.54 21.42
C GLY A 470 -16.95 27.44 22.02
N THR A 471 -18.18 27.35 21.57
CA THR A 471 -19.14 26.34 22.02
C THR A 471 -19.68 25.54 20.85
N ALA A 472 -19.36 24.23 20.83
CA ALA A 472 -20.07 23.30 19.97
C ALA A 472 -21.35 22.82 20.67
N GLN A 473 -22.42 22.64 19.90
CA GLN A 473 -23.70 22.14 20.44
C GLN A 473 -24.38 21.19 19.47
N LEU A 474 -25.21 20.32 20.02
CA LEU A 474 -26.04 19.39 19.24
C LEU A 474 -27.35 19.11 20.00
N THR A 475 -28.47 19.13 19.30
CA THR A 475 -29.73 18.60 19.86
C THR A 475 -29.75 17.08 19.66
N ILE A 476 -29.91 16.34 20.76
CA ILE A 476 -29.94 14.88 20.71
C ILE A 476 -31.16 14.42 19.89
N PRO A 477 -30.93 13.66 18.79
CA PRO A 477 -32.03 13.17 17.96
C PRO A 477 -32.80 12.05 18.65
N GLU A 478 -34.01 11.79 18.16
CA GLU A 478 -34.82 10.62 18.55
C GLU A 478 -34.01 9.32 18.33
N ASN A 479 -34.21 8.35 19.19
CA ASN A 479 -33.53 7.05 19.08
C ASN A 479 -32.00 7.10 18.97
N CYS A 480 -31.37 8.12 19.55
CA CYS A 480 -29.92 8.23 19.60
C CYS A 480 -29.30 7.02 20.31
N THR A 481 -28.40 6.32 19.64
CA THR A 481 -27.68 5.15 20.20
C THR A 481 -26.24 5.42 20.54
N ARG A 482 -25.61 6.41 19.90
CA ARG A 482 -24.22 6.83 20.11
C ARG A 482 -24.11 8.34 20.04
N LEU A 483 -23.26 8.89 20.87
CA LEU A 483 -22.88 10.31 20.86
C LEU A 483 -21.36 10.39 21.00
N PHE A 484 -20.74 11.20 20.18
CA PHE A 484 -19.30 11.45 20.18
C PHE A 484 -19.03 12.95 20.17
N PHE A 485 -17.91 13.33 20.78
CA PHE A 485 -17.30 14.64 20.57
C PHE A 485 -15.97 14.43 19.88
N VAL A 486 -15.75 15.06 18.75
CA VAL A 486 -14.54 14.91 17.92
C VAL A 486 -13.75 16.20 17.98
N VAL A 487 -12.43 16.09 18.23
CA VAL A 487 -11.50 17.21 18.24
C VAL A 487 -10.31 16.86 17.35
N MET A 488 -9.85 17.79 16.54
CA MET A 488 -8.68 17.65 15.67
C MET A 488 -7.71 18.81 15.85
N GLY A 489 -6.41 18.52 15.86
CA GLY A 489 -5.36 19.52 15.72
C GLY A 489 -5.32 20.08 14.30
N ALA A 490 -5.69 21.32 14.12
CA ALA A 490 -5.89 21.98 12.81
C ALA A 490 -5.04 23.23 12.69
N PRO A 491 -3.72 23.11 12.45
CA PRO A 491 -2.82 24.25 12.38
C PRO A 491 -3.26 25.24 11.30
N THR A 492 -3.14 26.54 11.57
CA THR A 492 -3.48 27.61 10.63
C THR A 492 -2.53 27.69 9.43
N GLN A 493 -1.35 27.08 9.57
CA GLN A 493 -0.34 26.96 8.53
C GLN A 493 0.33 25.59 8.63
N HIS A 494 0.41 24.88 7.53
CA HIS A 494 1.13 23.61 7.45
C HIS A 494 2.65 23.82 7.47
N TRP A 495 3.39 22.88 8.04
CA TRP A 495 4.84 22.73 7.89
C TRP A 495 5.23 21.26 7.83
N GLN A 496 6.32 20.97 7.14
CA GLN A 496 6.88 19.63 7.08
C GLN A 496 7.58 19.28 8.39
N HIS A 497 7.41 18.05 8.86
CA HIS A 497 8.11 17.54 10.04
C HIS A 497 9.41 16.85 9.59
N PRO A 498 10.51 17.05 10.32
CA PRO A 498 11.78 16.38 10.04
C PRO A 498 11.75 14.94 10.59
N TRP A 499 10.81 14.12 10.16
CA TRP A 499 10.78 12.72 10.48
C TRP A 499 11.95 12.04 9.76
N ASP A 500 13.06 11.82 10.47
CA ASP A 500 14.24 11.17 9.93
C ASP A 500 14.51 9.90 10.72
N ARG A 501 14.69 8.79 10.03
CA ARG A 501 15.10 7.49 10.58
C ARG A 501 16.40 7.56 11.37
N ASN A 502 17.30 8.48 11.01
CA ASN A 502 18.59 8.65 11.70
C ASN A 502 18.45 9.41 13.03
N VAL A 503 17.28 10.00 13.27
CA VAL A 503 16.93 10.60 14.56
C VAL A 503 16.32 9.50 15.42
N ALA A 504 16.85 9.29 16.63
CA ALA A 504 16.33 8.26 17.51
C ALA A 504 14.81 8.40 17.69
N ALA A 505 14.08 7.28 17.67
CA ALA A 505 12.62 7.27 17.83
C ALA A 505 12.15 8.04 19.07
N SER A 506 12.95 8.05 20.15
CA SER A 506 12.72 8.88 21.33
C SER A 506 12.67 10.39 21.05
N SER A 507 13.30 10.87 19.99
CA SER A 507 13.28 12.28 19.62
C SER A 507 12.11 12.62 18.69
N TRP A 508 11.51 11.67 17.98
CA TRP A 508 10.30 11.89 17.21
C TRP A 508 9.12 12.26 18.12
N ALA A 509 8.93 11.52 19.19
CA ALA A 509 7.93 11.84 20.21
C ALA A 509 8.19 13.20 20.89
N GLN A 510 9.46 13.64 20.97
CA GLN A 510 9.84 14.90 21.59
C GLN A 510 9.73 16.10 20.63
N ASN A 511 9.79 15.88 19.32
CA ASN A 511 9.74 16.93 18.31
C ASN A 511 8.34 17.16 17.71
N GLY A 512 7.38 16.28 18.01
CA GLY A 512 5.99 16.47 17.61
C GLY A 512 5.35 17.58 18.45
N GLU A 513 4.77 18.58 17.79
CA GLU A 513 3.95 19.60 18.45
C GLU A 513 2.71 18.97 19.09
N GLN A 514 2.16 19.65 20.10
CA GLN A 514 0.93 19.26 20.75
C GLN A 514 -0.05 20.43 20.74
N TRP A 515 -1.32 20.12 20.48
CA TRP A 515 -2.42 21.08 20.54
C TRP A 515 -3.34 20.75 21.71
N PRO A 516 -2.93 21.07 22.95
CA PRO A 516 -3.76 20.80 24.12
C PRO A 516 -5.02 21.66 24.09
N TYR A 517 -6.05 21.13 24.70
CA TYR A 517 -7.32 21.83 24.86
C TYR A 517 -7.97 21.46 26.20
N GLN A 518 -8.83 22.34 26.66
CA GLN A 518 -9.74 22.11 27.78
C GLN A 518 -11.16 22.18 27.24
N VAL A 519 -12.04 21.36 27.77
CA VAL A 519 -13.46 21.36 27.41
C VAL A 519 -14.32 21.15 28.66
N GLN A 520 -15.37 21.98 28.79
CA GLN A 520 -16.42 21.81 29.78
C GLN A 520 -17.69 21.35 29.06
N PHE A 521 -18.24 20.21 29.48
CA PHE A 521 -19.45 19.68 28.91
C PHE A 521 -20.69 20.06 29.71
N GLU A 522 -21.79 20.36 28.99
CA GLU A 522 -23.11 20.59 29.57
C GLU A 522 -24.07 19.52 29.08
N GLN A 523 -24.90 18.96 29.95
CA GLN A 523 -25.91 17.93 29.69
C GLN A 523 -25.33 16.60 29.16
N THR A 524 -24.01 16.44 29.10
CA THR A 524 -23.30 15.22 28.71
C THR A 524 -21.93 15.16 29.37
N LYS A 525 -21.28 14.03 29.34
CA LYS A 525 -19.89 13.84 29.84
C LYS A 525 -19.23 12.68 29.09
N PRO A 526 -17.89 12.63 29.05
CA PRO A 526 -17.16 11.48 28.52
C PRO A 526 -17.54 10.19 29.26
N THR A 527 -17.54 9.09 28.50
CA THR A 527 -17.67 7.72 29.04
C THR A 527 -16.33 7.03 28.81
N PHE A 528 -15.62 6.70 29.88
CA PHE A 528 -14.32 6.05 29.87
C PHE A 528 -14.44 4.53 29.92
#